data_09581f53e41c1293d472a79a75b1ca13
#
_entry.id   09581f53e41c1293d472a79a75b1ca13
#
_cell.length_a   1.000
_cell.length_b   1.000
_cell.length_c   1.000
_cell.angle_alpha   90.00
_cell.angle_beta   90.00
_cell.angle_gamma   90.00
#
_symmetry.space_group_name_H-M   'P 1'
#
loop_
_entity.id
_entity.type
_entity.pdbx_description
1 polymer ?
#
loop_
_entity_poly.entity_id
_entity_poly.type
_entity_poly.pdbx_seq_one_letter_code
_entity_poly.pdbx_strand_id
1 'polypeptide(L)'
;MYTVLICDDDKAILDSLEIYLHLEGYEVIKAENGEEALKAAQENEIHCIILDIMMPGLDGLNATLKLRETKNIPIILLSAKSEDTDKITGLSFGADDYVTKPFNPLELMARVKSQIRRYVSLGSMEVRENVLTTGGLTLDPDSKEVTLDGEPVCLTATEYGILELLMRNMGRVLSTNQIYEAVWNEPAFSTEKTVTVHIRRIREKIEINPKEPKYLKVVWGIGYKIEKY
;
A
#
# COMPACT_ATOMS: atom_id res chain seq x y z
N MET A 1 20.35 -5.26 2.39
CA MET A 1 20.01 -4.13 3.27
C MET A 1 18.88 -3.38 2.57
N TYR A 2 17.85 -2.91 3.27
CA TYR A 2 16.72 -2.27 2.60
C TYR A 2 16.91 -0.76 2.58
N THR A 3 16.52 -0.11 1.49
CA THR A 3 16.66 1.33 1.28
C THR A 3 15.30 2.00 1.38
N VAL A 4 15.21 3.06 2.18
CA VAL A 4 14.01 3.90 2.33
C VAL A 4 14.30 5.28 1.74
N LEU A 5 13.44 5.71 0.83
CA LEU A 5 13.44 7.09 0.34
C LEU A 5 12.57 7.94 1.24
N ILE A 6 13.12 9.04 1.76
CA ILE A 6 12.39 10.04 2.53
C ILE A 6 12.36 11.36 1.76
N CYS A 7 11.19 11.98 1.70
CA CYS A 7 11.00 13.23 0.97
C CYS A 7 10.15 14.21 1.77
N ASP A 8 10.74 15.34 2.11
CA ASP A 8 10.12 16.42 2.89
C ASP A 8 10.90 17.71 2.60
N ASP A 9 10.26 18.86 2.52
CA ASP A 9 10.94 20.15 2.33
C ASP A 9 11.56 20.69 3.64
N ASP A 10 11.18 20.12 4.79
CA ASP A 10 11.79 20.41 6.09
C ASP A 10 12.99 19.50 6.38
N LYS A 11 14.19 20.09 6.29
CA LYS A 11 15.46 19.36 6.57
C LYS A 11 15.53 18.79 7.99
N ALA A 12 14.90 19.43 8.97
CA ALA A 12 14.89 18.91 10.33
C ALA A 12 14.08 17.61 10.44
N ILE A 13 13.01 17.49 9.66
CA ILE A 13 12.23 16.24 9.55
C ILE A 13 13.08 15.17 8.87
N LEU A 14 13.72 15.49 7.74
CA LEU A 14 14.60 14.56 7.04
C LEU A 14 15.72 14.03 7.93
N ASP A 15 16.41 14.90 8.65
CA ASP A 15 17.51 14.53 9.55
C ASP A 15 17.02 13.66 10.72
N SER A 16 15.86 14.00 11.26
CA SER A 16 15.23 13.19 12.32
C SER A 16 14.84 11.79 11.82
N LEU A 17 14.18 11.69 10.68
CA LEU A 17 13.78 10.41 10.09
C LEU A 17 14.97 9.54 9.73
N GLU A 18 16.04 10.13 9.16
CA GLU A 18 17.28 9.44 8.84
C GLU A 18 17.87 8.74 10.07
N ILE A 19 17.94 9.44 11.21
CA ILE A 19 18.44 8.86 12.46
C ILE A 19 17.65 7.63 12.88
N TYR A 20 16.31 7.72 12.90
CA TYR A 20 15.46 6.59 13.29
C TYR A 20 15.55 5.42 12.30
N LEU A 21 15.61 5.68 11.01
CA LEU A 21 15.72 4.65 9.99
C LEU A 21 17.09 3.94 10.06
N HIS A 22 18.17 4.68 10.28
CA HIS A 22 19.48 4.07 10.48
C HIS A 22 19.55 3.21 11.75
N LEU A 23 18.90 3.61 12.85
CA LEU A 23 18.81 2.79 14.06
C LEU A 23 18.08 1.46 13.82
N GLU A 24 17.11 1.43 12.91
CA GLU A 24 16.40 0.21 12.47
C GLU A 24 17.17 -0.57 11.37
N GLY A 25 18.35 -0.10 10.95
CA GLY A 25 19.23 -0.80 10.00
C GLY A 25 18.86 -0.58 8.53
N TYR A 26 18.16 0.50 8.18
CA TYR A 26 17.85 0.87 6.80
C TYR A 26 18.89 1.82 6.22
N GLU A 27 19.13 1.71 4.90
CA GLU A 27 19.75 2.78 4.14
C GLU A 27 18.74 3.87 3.81
N VAL A 28 19.19 5.12 3.77
CA VAL A 28 18.29 6.26 3.57
C VAL A 28 18.76 7.09 2.38
N ILE A 29 17.81 7.40 1.49
CA ILE A 29 17.98 8.40 0.44
C ILE A 29 17.05 9.57 0.77
N LYS A 30 17.57 10.80 0.70
CA LYS A 30 16.80 12.02 0.97
C LYS A 30 16.45 12.73 -0.32
N ALA A 31 15.27 13.32 -0.37
CA ALA A 31 14.80 14.24 -1.39
C ALA A 31 14.12 15.44 -0.71
N GLU A 32 14.25 16.63 -1.27
CA GLU A 32 13.66 17.86 -0.73
C GLU A 32 12.37 18.28 -1.47
N ASN A 33 12.00 17.56 -2.55
CA ASN A 33 10.80 17.81 -3.36
C ASN A 33 10.42 16.57 -4.18
N GLY A 34 9.23 16.62 -4.79
CA GLY A 34 8.69 15.50 -5.56
C GLY A 34 9.50 15.13 -6.80
N GLU A 35 10.15 16.09 -7.49
CA GLU A 35 10.99 15.80 -8.65
C GLU A 35 12.22 15.01 -8.26
N GLU A 36 12.88 15.37 -7.17
CA GLU A 36 14.01 14.62 -6.63
C GLU A 36 13.59 13.22 -6.18
N ALA A 37 12.41 13.08 -5.54
CA ALA A 37 11.90 11.80 -5.15
C ALA A 37 11.63 10.88 -6.34
N LEU A 38 11.07 11.39 -7.43
CA LEU A 38 10.88 10.63 -8.67
C LEU A 38 12.20 10.17 -9.26
N LYS A 39 13.18 11.06 -9.35
CA LYS A 39 14.51 10.76 -9.86
C LYS A 39 15.19 9.70 -8.99
N ALA A 40 15.20 9.88 -7.67
CA ALA A 40 15.79 8.92 -6.74
C ALA A 40 15.15 7.53 -6.87
N ALA A 41 13.82 7.46 -7.01
CA ALA A 41 13.11 6.21 -7.19
C ALA A 41 13.38 5.52 -8.55
N GLN A 42 13.82 6.27 -9.58
CA GLN A 42 14.23 5.70 -10.87
C GLN A 42 15.66 5.16 -10.84
N GLU A 43 16.56 5.89 -10.17
CA GLU A 43 18.00 5.61 -10.17
C GLU A 43 18.44 4.58 -9.12
N ASN A 44 17.57 4.29 -8.12
CA ASN A 44 17.92 3.43 -6.99
C ASN A 44 16.89 2.33 -6.77
N GLU A 45 17.33 1.26 -6.11
CA GLU A 45 16.45 0.21 -5.60
C GLU A 45 15.83 0.65 -4.26
N ILE A 46 14.58 1.08 -4.29
CA ILE A 46 13.85 1.58 -3.13
C ILE A 46 12.85 0.52 -2.66
N HIS A 47 12.75 0.33 -1.33
CA HIS A 47 11.89 -0.66 -0.70
C HIS A 47 10.68 -0.05 0.02
N CYS A 48 10.75 1.25 0.36
CA CYS A 48 9.65 2.03 0.91
C CYS A 48 9.91 3.52 0.65
N ILE A 49 8.84 4.30 0.47
CA ILE A 49 8.92 5.76 0.31
C ILE A 49 8.11 6.39 1.44
N ILE A 50 8.70 7.34 2.16
CA ILE A 50 8.02 8.24 3.08
C ILE A 50 7.98 9.61 2.40
N LEU A 51 6.80 10.15 2.16
CA LEU A 51 6.61 11.31 1.30
C LEU A 51 5.69 12.32 1.96
N ASP A 52 6.18 13.53 2.18
CA ASP A 52 5.31 14.63 2.61
C ASP A 52 4.34 15.05 1.51
N ILE A 53 3.11 15.36 1.89
CA ILE A 53 2.10 15.85 0.93
C ILE A 53 2.37 17.31 0.56
N MET A 54 2.75 18.14 1.53
CA MET A 54 2.79 19.59 1.38
C MET A 54 4.21 20.08 1.06
N MET A 55 4.63 19.90 -0.18
CA MET A 55 5.95 20.38 -0.64
C MET A 55 5.82 21.38 -1.77
N PRO A 56 6.77 22.33 -1.92
CA PRO A 56 6.79 23.26 -3.05
C PRO A 56 7.12 22.53 -4.37
N GLY A 57 6.55 23.03 -5.47
CA GLY A 57 6.73 22.43 -6.80
C GLY A 57 5.83 21.23 -7.01
N LEU A 58 6.40 20.04 -7.19
CA LEU A 58 5.64 18.81 -7.29
C LEU A 58 5.30 18.28 -5.88
N ASP A 59 4.04 18.41 -5.50
CA ASP A 59 3.53 17.94 -4.22
C ASP A 59 3.52 16.40 -4.10
N GLY A 60 3.38 15.88 -2.87
CA GLY A 60 3.47 14.44 -2.60
C GLY A 60 2.34 13.63 -3.22
N LEU A 61 1.14 14.20 -3.42
CA LEU A 61 0.03 13.48 -4.07
C LEU A 61 0.30 13.29 -5.56
N ASN A 62 0.73 14.34 -6.24
CA ASN A 62 1.07 14.28 -7.65
C ASN A 62 2.35 13.44 -7.89
N ALA A 63 3.32 13.49 -6.98
CA ALA A 63 4.49 12.61 -7.03
C ALA A 63 4.08 11.13 -6.87
N THR A 64 3.14 10.83 -5.95
CA THR A 64 2.58 9.49 -5.78
C THR A 64 1.93 8.98 -7.06
N LEU A 65 1.10 9.78 -7.74
CA LEU A 65 0.48 9.39 -9.00
C LEU A 65 1.52 9.02 -10.06
N LYS A 66 2.54 9.88 -10.25
CA LYS A 66 3.61 9.62 -11.22
C LYS A 66 4.44 8.38 -10.86
N LEU A 67 4.71 8.15 -9.58
CA LEU A 67 5.39 6.92 -9.12
C LEU A 67 4.56 5.68 -9.48
N ARG A 68 3.25 5.73 -9.33
CA ARG A 68 2.34 4.61 -9.60
C ARG A 68 2.20 4.26 -11.08
N GLU A 69 2.57 5.14 -11.99
CA GLU A 69 2.64 4.81 -13.43
C GLU A 69 3.68 3.73 -13.73
N THR A 70 4.75 3.63 -12.92
CA THR A 70 5.91 2.78 -13.23
C THR A 70 6.39 1.93 -12.06
N LYS A 71 5.97 2.20 -10.82
CA LYS A 71 6.50 1.58 -9.61
C LYS A 71 5.39 1.17 -8.63
N ASN A 72 5.55 0.00 -8.04
CA ASN A 72 4.66 -0.52 -7.00
C ASN A 72 5.29 -0.47 -5.59
N ILE A 73 6.33 0.36 -5.42
CA ILE A 73 7.02 0.54 -4.14
C ILE A 73 6.02 1.06 -3.10
N PRO A 74 5.99 0.53 -1.86
CA PRO A 74 5.11 1.06 -0.81
C PRO A 74 5.37 2.53 -0.52
N ILE A 75 4.29 3.33 -0.44
CA ILE A 75 4.35 4.76 -0.16
C ILE A 75 3.54 5.07 1.10
N ILE A 76 4.20 5.68 2.08
CA ILE A 76 3.59 6.23 3.29
C ILE A 76 3.56 7.75 3.14
N LEU A 77 2.37 8.34 3.11
CA LEU A 77 2.22 9.79 3.06
C LEU A 77 2.27 10.41 4.45
N LEU A 78 3.02 11.51 4.59
CA LEU A 78 2.98 12.37 5.78
C LEU A 78 2.12 13.59 5.48
N SER A 79 1.29 14.02 6.43
CA SER A 79 0.46 15.21 6.27
C SER A 79 0.27 15.98 7.56
N ALA A 80 0.24 17.31 7.47
CA ALA A 80 -0.11 18.20 8.57
C ALA A 80 -1.62 18.21 8.89
N LYS A 81 -2.46 17.65 8.01
CA LYS A 81 -3.91 17.66 8.15
C LYS A 81 -4.45 16.36 8.71
N SER A 82 -5.27 16.49 9.75
CA SER A 82 -5.91 15.37 10.44
C SER A 82 -7.33 15.04 9.94
N GLU A 83 -7.85 15.80 8.96
CA GLU A 83 -9.20 15.58 8.46
C GLU A 83 -9.32 14.27 7.68
N ASP A 84 -10.40 13.54 7.93
CA ASP A 84 -10.67 12.25 7.30
C ASP A 84 -10.72 12.32 5.77
N THR A 85 -11.11 13.46 5.21
CA THR A 85 -11.15 13.71 3.76
C THR A 85 -9.76 13.67 3.13
N ASP A 86 -8.73 14.19 3.82
CA ASP A 86 -7.35 14.21 3.31
C ASP A 86 -6.71 12.81 3.32
N LYS A 87 -7.05 11.99 4.32
CA LYS A 87 -6.64 10.57 4.37
C LYS A 87 -7.22 9.77 3.21
N ILE A 88 -8.52 9.93 2.95
CA ILE A 88 -9.21 9.27 1.84
C ILE A 88 -8.61 9.73 0.51
N THR A 89 -8.32 11.02 0.38
CA THR A 89 -7.69 11.58 -0.82
C THR A 89 -6.30 10.98 -1.04
N GLY A 90 -5.40 11.02 -0.05
CA GLY A 90 -4.04 10.47 -0.18
C GLY A 90 -4.04 8.98 -0.56
N LEU A 91 -4.86 8.19 0.12
CA LEU A 91 -5.04 6.78 -0.22
C LEU A 91 -5.66 6.58 -1.62
N SER A 92 -6.56 7.45 -2.06
CA SER A 92 -7.13 7.41 -3.42
C SER A 92 -6.11 7.72 -4.51
N PHE A 93 -5.06 8.48 -4.23
CA PHE A 93 -3.95 8.78 -5.13
C PHE A 93 -2.90 7.66 -5.25
N GLY A 94 -3.06 6.55 -4.55
CA GLY A 94 -2.18 5.40 -4.72
C GLY A 94 -1.24 5.11 -3.53
N ALA A 95 -1.27 5.89 -2.45
CA ALA A 95 -0.51 5.58 -1.25
C ALA A 95 -0.99 4.28 -0.57
N ASP A 96 -0.09 3.61 0.15
CA ASP A 96 -0.37 2.38 0.88
C ASP A 96 -0.73 2.65 2.34
N ASP A 97 -0.22 3.77 2.89
CA ASP A 97 -0.50 4.20 4.25
C ASP A 97 -0.43 5.72 4.38
N TYR A 98 -0.88 6.24 5.51
CA TYR A 98 -0.99 7.66 5.78
C TYR A 98 -0.71 7.93 7.26
N VAL A 99 0.15 8.92 7.55
CA VAL A 99 0.52 9.31 8.91
C VAL A 99 0.38 10.82 9.07
N THR A 100 -0.24 11.27 10.15
CA THR A 100 -0.43 12.71 10.45
C THR A 100 0.77 13.28 11.21
N LYS A 101 1.19 14.49 10.82
CA LYS A 101 2.15 15.30 11.58
C LYS A 101 1.40 16.07 12.71
N PRO A 102 1.96 16.15 13.94
CA PRO A 102 3.18 15.49 14.40
C PRO A 102 2.97 13.98 14.62
N PHE A 103 3.92 13.17 14.20
CA PHE A 103 3.86 11.73 14.32
C PHE A 103 4.77 11.20 15.44
N ASN A 104 4.43 10.02 15.95
CA ASN A 104 5.31 9.26 16.81
C ASN A 104 6.34 8.52 15.94
N PRO A 105 7.66 8.77 16.12
CA PRO A 105 8.68 8.07 15.32
C PRO A 105 8.62 6.55 15.42
N LEU A 106 8.31 5.99 16.59
CA LEU A 106 8.22 4.54 16.79
C LEU A 106 7.03 3.95 16.00
N GLU A 107 5.91 4.66 15.95
CA GLU A 107 4.75 4.27 15.13
C GLU A 107 5.12 4.28 13.65
N LEU A 108 5.77 5.34 13.17
CA LEU A 108 6.18 5.43 11.77
C LEU A 108 7.17 4.32 11.41
N MET A 109 8.14 4.00 12.27
CA MET A 109 9.09 2.90 12.04
C MET A 109 8.38 1.55 11.98
N ALA A 110 7.39 1.30 12.84
CA ALA A 110 6.58 0.08 12.78
C ALA A 110 5.85 -0.06 11.44
N ARG A 111 5.29 1.06 10.92
CA ARG A 111 4.62 1.11 9.61
C ARG A 111 5.60 0.85 8.47
N VAL A 112 6.76 1.51 8.45
CA VAL A 112 7.83 1.28 7.46
C VAL A 112 8.23 -0.20 7.44
N LYS A 113 8.50 -0.79 8.62
CA LYS A 113 8.87 -2.20 8.74
C LYS A 113 7.78 -3.14 8.20
N SER A 114 6.51 -2.83 8.48
CA SER A 114 5.38 -3.59 7.98
C SER A 114 5.27 -3.50 6.46
N GLN A 115 5.42 -2.29 5.88
CA GLN A 115 5.38 -2.08 4.44
C GLN A 115 6.52 -2.80 3.71
N ILE A 116 7.76 -2.66 4.18
CA ILE A 116 8.94 -3.32 3.60
C ILE A 116 8.78 -4.85 3.67
N ARG A 117 8.38 -5.39 4.83
CA ARG A 117 8.17 -6.83 4.98
C ARG A 117 7.17 -7.36 3.94
N ARG A 118 6.03 -6.71 3.75
CA ARG A 118 5.05 -7.09 2.72
C ARG A 118 5.65 -7.02 1.32
N TYR A 119 6.29 -5.93 0.99
CA TYR A 119 6.87 -5.70 -0.32
C TYR A 119 7.93 -6.74 -0.69
N VAL A 120 8.81 -7.07 0.26
CA VAL A 120 9.90 -8.04 0.06
C VAL A 120 9.40 -9.49 0.15
N SER A 121 8.49 -9.82 1.08
CA SER A 121 7.96 -11.18 1.19
C SER A 121 7.05 -11.55 0.01
N LEU A 122 6.48 -10.58 -0.68
CA LEU A 122 5.81 -10.81 -1.95
C LEU A 122 6.79 -11.17 -3.09
N GLY A 123 8.12 -10.93 -2.92
CA GLY A 123 9.17 -11.24 -3.90
C GLY A 123 10.00 -12.50 -3.60
N SER A 124 9.86 -13.13 -2.44
CA SER A 124 10.75 -14.22 -2.02
C SER A 124 10.03 -15.43 -1.43
N MET A 125 9.37 -16.24 -2.24
CA MET A 125 9.05 -17.63 -1.87
C MET A 125 9.10 -18.56 -3.07
N GLU A 126 9.87 -19.63 -2.92
CA GLU A 126 9.96 -20.74 -3.86
C GLU A 126 8.64 -21.54 -3.97
N VAL A 127 8.38 -21.89 -5.18
CA VAL A 127 7.36 -22.77 -5.79
C VAL A 127 6.62 -23.76 -4.88
N ARG A 128 5.27 -23.71 -4.91
CA ARG A 128 4.39 -24.90 -5.07
C ARG A 128 2.93 -24.52 -5.36
N GLU A 129 2.27 -25.28 -6.23
CA GLU A 129 0.86 -25.41 -6.62
C GLU A 129 -0.21 -24.84 -5.66
N ASN A 130 -0.35 -23.53 -5.57
CA ASN A 130 -1.39 -22.89 -4.78
C ASN A 130 -2.06 -21.72 -5.54
N VAL A 131 -2.20 -21.88 -6.85
CA VAL A 131 -2.93 -20.88 -7.65
C VAL A 131 -4.37 -20.79 -7.17
N LEU A 132 -4.77 -19.61 -6.74
CA LEU A 132 -6.13 -19.33 -6.28
C LEU A 132 -6.95 -18.85 -7.47
N THR A 133 -8.07 -19.52 -7.76
CA THR A 133 -8.90 -19.18 -8.92
C THR A 133 -10.37 -19.08 -8.53
N THR A 134 -11.05 -18.06 -9.05
CA THR A 134 -12.51 -17.95 -9.00
C THR A 134 -13.03 -17.27 -10.26
N GLY A 135 -13.83 -17.99 -11.07
CA GLY A 135 -14.21 -17.52 -12.40
C GLY A 135 -12.99 -17.23 -13.28
N GLY A 136 -12.89 -16.02 -13.82
CA GLY A 136 -11.73 -15.57 -14.60
C GLY A 136 -10.62 -14.93 -13.80
N LEU A 137 -10.82 -14.72 -12.49
CA LEU A 137 -9.81 -14.12 -11.62
C LEU A 137 -8.87 -15.20 -11.08
N THR A 138 -7.57 -15.02 -11.34
CA THR A 138 -6.51 -15.94 -10.90
C THR A 138 -5.44 -15.15 -10.15
N LEU A 139 -4.98 -15.69 -9.03
CA LEU A 139 -3.88 -15.16 -8.23
C LEU A 139 -2.90 -16.30 -7.97
N ASP A 140 -1.68 -16.11 -8.44
CA ASP A 140 -0.56 -16.99 -8.17
C ASP A 140 0.26 -16.43 -6.99
N PRO A 141 0.23 -17.09 -5.82
CA PRO A 141 1.00 -16.65 -4.67
C PRO A 141 2.51 -16.79 -4.83
N ASP A 142 2.97 -17.62 -5.76
CA ASP A 142 4.38 -17.90 -5.94
C ASP A 142 5.04 -16.85 -6.86
N SER A 143 4.44 -16.55 -8.02
CA SER A 143 4.91 -15.49 -8.92
C SER A 143 4.42 -14.09 -8.52
N LYS A 144 3.46 -14.00 -7.58
CA LYS A 144 2.74 -12.77 -7.19
C LYS A 144 1.98 -12.11 -8.35
N GLU A 145 1.64 -12.90 -9.33
CA GLU A 145 0.87 -12.46 -10.48
C GLU A 145 -0.63 -12.57 -10.20
N VAL A 146 -1.36 -11.59 -10.68
CA VAL A 146 -2.83 -11.60 -10.71
C VAL A 146 -3.27 -11.43 -12.15
N THR A 147 -4.20 -12.27 -12.59
CA THR A 147 -4.78 -12.15 -13.92
C THR A 147 -6.31 -12.15 -13.85
N LEU A 148 -6.92 -11.44 -14.77
CA LEU A 148 -8.37 -11.45 -15.00
C LEU A 148 -8.62 -11.88 -16.46
N ASP A 149 -9.32 -13.00 -16.64
CA ASP A 149 -9.55 -13.60 -17.97
C ASP A 149 -8.26 -13.78 -18.79
N GLY A 150 -7.13 -14.05 -18.11
CA GLY A 150 -5.80 -14.24 -18.69
C GLY A 150 -4.99 -12.96 -18.86
N GLU A 151 -5.57 -11.78 -18.71
CA GLU A 151 -4.86 -10.50 -18.79
C GLU A 151 -4.27 -10.10 -17.43
N PRO A 152 -3.01 -9.61 -17.38
CA PRO A 152 -2.35 -9.26 -16.15
C PRO A 152 -2.98 -8.05 -15.47
N VAL A 153 -3.15 -8.12 -14.14
CA VAL A 153 -3.68 -7.04 -13.29
C VAL A 153 -2.59 -6.51 -12.36
N CYS A 154 -2.23 -5.24 -12.53
CA CYS A 154 -1.23 -4.59 -11.67
C CYS A 154 -1.85 -4.13 -10.34
N LEU A 155 -1.46 -4.78 -9.25
CA LEU A 155 -1.84 -4.41 -7.88
C LEU A 155 -0.63 -3.85 -7.11
N THR A 156 -0.88 -2.91 -6.19
CA THR A 156 0.14 -2.56 -5.20
C THR A 156 0.33 -3.71 -4.21
N ALA A 157 1.41 -3.68 -3.42
CA ALA A 157 1.67 -4.73 -2.42
C ALA A 157 0.53 -4.88 -1.41
N THR A 158 -0.08 -3.77 -0.98
CA THR A 158 -1.21 -3.77 -0.05
C THR A 158 -2.49 -4.32 -0.70
N GLU A 159 -2.80 -3.88 -1.93
CA GLU A 159 -3.95 -4.39 -2.70
C GLU A 159 -3.82 -5.88 -2.96
N TYR A 160 -2.62 -6.32 -3.33
CA TYR A 160 -2.32 -7.74 -3.49
C TYR A 160 -2.55 -8.51 -2.18
N GLY A 161 -2.00 -8.04 -1.05
CA GLY A 161 -2.16 -8.70 0.25
C GLY A 161 -3.63 -8.82 0.68
N ILE A 162 -4.43 -7.79 0.43
CA ILE A 162 -5.89 -7.83 0.69
C ILE A 162 -6.57 -8.86 -0.22
N LEU A 163 -6.26 -8.84 -1.52
CA LEU A 163 -6.85 -9.77 -2.47
C LEU A 163 -6.46 -11.21 -2.16
N GLU A 164 -5.18 -11.49 -1.88
CA GLU A 164 -4.69 -12.80 -1.50
C GLU A 164 -5.40 -13.31 -0.23
N LEU A 165 -5.49 -12.47 0.81
CA LEU A 165 -6.20 -12.83 2.05
C LEU A 165 -7.65 -13.23 1.78
N LEU A 166 -8.36 -12.45 0.99
CA LEU A 166 -9.76 -12.71 0.67
C LEU A 166 -9.92 -13.94 -0.25
N MET A 167 -9.01 -14.15 -1.20
CA MET A 167 -9.02 -15.33 -2.07
C MET A 167 -8.66 -16.61 -1.31
N ARG A 168 -7.76 -16.58 -0.35
CA ARG A 168 -7.52 -17.72 0.56
C ARG A 168 -8.71 -18.05 1.45
N ASN A 169 -9.61 -17.09 1.66
CA ASN A 169 -10.84 -17.22 2.45
C ASN A 169 -12.11 -17.09 1.59
N MET A 170 -12.08 -17.57 0.34
CA MET A 170 -13.22 -17.46 -0.58
C MET A 170 -14.54 -17.93 0.04
N GLY A 171 -15.59 -17.14 -0.13
CA GLY A 171 -16.91 -17.37 0.44
C GLY A 171 -17.08 -16.93 1.89
N ARG A 172 -15.99 -16.75 2.64
CA ARG A 172 -16.01 -16.27 4.02
C ARG A 172 -15.99 -14.74 4.06
N VAL A 173 -16.80 -14.15 4.91
CA VAL A 173 -16.80 -12.70 5.15
C VAL A 173 -15.73 -12.38 6.19
N LEU A 174 -14.83 -11.46 5.85
CA LEU A 174 -13.85 -10.89 6.78
C LEU A 174 -14.23 -9.45 7.10
N SER A 175 -14.21 -9.08 8.38
CA SER A 175 -14.44 -7.70 8.80
C SER A 175 -13.26 -6.79 8.37
N THR A 176 -13.50 -5.49 8.31
CA THR A 176 -12.45 -4.51 8.02
C THR A 176 -11.28 -4.61 9.01
N ASN A 177 -11.57 -4.85 10.29
CA ASN A 177 -10.54 -5.03 11.31
C ASN A 177 -9.72 -6.29 11.05
N GLN A 178 -10.36 -7.43 10.75
CA GLN A 178 -9.65 -8.67 10.42
C GLN A 178 -8.76 -8.52 9.17
N ILE A 179 -9.26 -7.82 8.15
CA ILE A 179 -8.47 -7.54 6.94
C ILE A 179 -7.28 -6.66 7.29
N TYR A 180 -7.50 -5.59 8.06
CA TYR A 180 -6.44 -4.69 8.47
C TYR A 180 -5.37 -5.42 9.30
N GLU A 181 -5.76 -6.08 10.38
CA GLU A 181 -4.83 -6.81 11.26
C GLU A 181 -4.01 -7.86 10.51
N ALA A 182 -4.65 -8.59 9.60
CA ALA A 182 -3.96 -9.62 8.82
C ALA A 182 -2.98 -9.03 7.79
N VAL A 183 -3.34 -7.92 7.13
CA VAL A 183 -2.53 -7.34 6.05
C VAL A 183 -1.47 -6.37 6.59
N TRP A 184 -1.81 -5.53 7.57
CA TRP A 184 -0.86 -4.59 8.18
C TRP A 184 -0.08 -5.20 9.34
N ASN A 185 -0.59 -6.30 9.93
CA ASN A 185 -0.04 -6.96 11.12
C ASN A 185 0.07 -6.01 12.33
N GLU A 186 -0.94 -5.17 12.49
CA GLU A 186 -1.10 -4.17 13.55
C GLU A 186 -2.52 -4.24 14.09
N PRO A 187 -2.75 -3.90 15.37
CA PRO A 187 -4.11 -3.80 15.91
C PRO A 187 -4.94 -2.76 15.15
N ALA A 188 -6.20 -3.08 14.90
CA ALA A 188 -7.10 -2.21 14.18
C ALA A 188 -7.61 -1.07 15.06
N PHE A 189 -7.15 0.17 14.81
CA PHE A 189 -7.71 1.39 15.41
C PHE A 189 -8.19 2.33 14.31
N SER A 190 -9.52 2.54 14.21
CA SER A 190 -10.14 3.45 13.21
C SER A 190 -9.73 3.18 11.75
N THR A 191 -9.56 1.91 11.39
CA THR A 191 -8.95 1.46 10.12
C THR A 191 -9.95 1.20 9.00
N GLU A 192 -11.26 1.34 9.26
CA GLU A 192 -12.33 1.03 8.30
C GLU A 192 -12.18 1.78 6.98
N LYS A 193 -11.80 3.08 7.04
CA LYS A 193 -11.62 3.92 5.86
C LYS A 193 -10.44 3.48 5.01
N THR A 194 -9.34 3.08 5.64
CA THR A 194 -8.13 2.59 4.94
C THR A 194 -8.44 1.35 4.12
N VAL A 195 -9.05 0.33 4.74
CA VAL A 195 -9.42 -0.90 4.03
C VAL A 195 -10.41 -0.60 2.91
N THR A 196 -11.43 0.22 3.16
CA THR A 196 -12.48 0.54 2.17
C THR A 196 -11.90 1.19 0.91
N VAL A 197 -10.90 2.08 1.04
CA VAL A 197 -10.23 2.71 -0.11
C VAL A 197 -9.49 1.67 -0.95
N HIS A 198 -8.72 0.77 -0.32
CA HIS A 198 -8.02 -0.29 -1.06
C HIS A 198 -9.01 -1.27 -1.73
N ILE A 199 -10.10 -1.64 -1.06
CA ILE A 199 -11.18 -2.45 -1.65
C ILE A 199 -11.74 -1.78 -2.92
N ARG A 200 -11.99 -0.46 -2.87
CA ARG A 200 -12.45 0.29 -4.05
C ARG A 200 -11.45 0.21 -5.19
N ARG A 201 -10.16 0.42 -4.93
CA ARG A 201 -9.10 0.34 -5.94
C ARG A 201 -8.94 -1.06 -6.53
N ILE A 202 -9.01 -2.08 -5.69
CA ILE A 202 -8.99 -3.47 -6.17
C ILE A 202 -10.15 -3.69 -7.14
N ARG A 203 -11.37 -3.27 -6.77
CA ARG A 203 -12.54 -3.38 -7.66
C ARG A 203 -12.35 -2.64 -8.99
N GLU A 204 -11.77 -1.44 -8.96
CA GLU A 204 -11.48 -0.67 -10.18
C GLU A 204 -10.54 -1.43 -11.15
N LYS A 205 -9.76 -2.39 -10.64
CA LYS A 205 -8.80 -3.19 -11.42
C LYS A 205 -9.30 -4.59 -11.81
N ILE A 206 -10.16 -5.21 -10.98
CA ILE A 206 -10.61 -6.60 -11.21
C ILE A 206 -12.07 -6.73 -11.60
N GLU A 207 -12.85 -5.66 -11.56
CA GLU A 207 -14.28 -5.72 -11.86
C GLU A 207 -14.60 -4.93 -13.12
N ILE A 208 -15.45 -5.49 -14.00
CA ILE A 208 -15.98 -4.77 -15.16
C ILE A 208 -16.81 -3.56 -14.72
N ASN A 209 -17.62 -3.75 -13.67
CA ASN A 209 -18.37 -2.66 -13.03
C ASN A 209 -18.08 -2.63 -11.53
N PRO A 210 -17.20 -1.71 -11.06
CA PRO A 210 -16.86 -1.61 -9.63
C PRO A 210 -18.05 -1.34 -8.69
N LYS A 211 -19.16 -0.77 -9.21
CA LYS A 211 -20.38 -0.51 -8.43
C LYS A 211 -21.24 -1.76 -8.26
N GLU A 212 -21.14 -2.70 -9.20
CA GLU A 212 -21.82 -3.99 -9.19
C GLU A 212 -20.79 -5.12 -9.26
N PRO A 213 -19.91 -5.25 -8.26
CA PRO A 213 -18.76 -6.15 -8.34
C PRO A 213 -19.21 -7.61 -8.50
N LYS A 214 -18.54 -8.36 -9.37
CA LYS A 214 -18.71 -9.80 -9.52
C LYS A 214 -17.97 -10.54 -8.43
N TYR A 215 -16.68 -10.30 -8.28
CA TYR A 215 -15.79 -11.07 -7.42
C TYR A 215 -15.77 -10.56 -5.96
N LEU A 216 -15.46 -9.28 -5.75
CA LEU A 216 -15.24 -8.70 -4.43
C LEU A 216 -16.52 -8.06 -3.88
N LYS A 217 -17.28 -8.82 -3.10
CA LYS A 217 -18.58 -8.42 -2.55
C LYS A 217 -18.44 -7.71 -1.20
N VAL A 218 -19.33 -6.75 -0.95
CA VAL A 218 -19.57 -6.19 0.38
C VAL A 218 -20.71 -6.95 1.06
N VAL A 219 -20.54 -7.24 2.34
CA VAL A 219 -21.62 -7.70 3.20
C VAL A 219 -21.88 -6.58 4.21
N TRP A 220 -22.97 -5.85 3.98
CA TRP A 220 -23.28 -4.62 4.71
C TRP A 220 -23.28 -4.82 6.22
N GLY A 221 -22.59 -3.93 6.95
CA GLY A 221 -22.45 -3.98 8.39
C GLY A 221 -21.50 -5.06 8.92
N ILE A 222 -20.89 -5.90 8.05
CA ILE A 222 -20.01 -7.00 8.46
C ILE A 222 -18.61 -6.87 7.85
N GLY A 223 -18.48 -6.76 6.51
CA GLY A 223 -17.18 -6.69 5.87
C GLY A 223 -17.19 -7.06 4.39
N TYR A 224 -16.16 -7.75 3.94
CA TYR A 224 -15.92 -8.09 2.54
C TYR A 224 -15.63 -9.58 2.36
N LYS A 225 -15.95 -10.10 1.18
CA LYS A 225 -15.59 -11.46 0.76
C LYS A 225 -15.28 -11.51 -0.74
N ILE A 226 -14.53 -12.51 -1.16
CA ILE A 226 -14.48 -12.96 -2.55
C ILE A 226 -15.57 -14.02 -2.76
N GLU A 227 -16.36 -13.86 -3.82
CA GLU A 227 -17.37 -14.84 -4.22
C GLU A 227 -16.69 -16.04 -4.87
N LYS A 228 -17.22 -17.24 -4.63
CA LYS A 228 -16.71 -18.47 -5.22
C LYS A 228 -17.56 -18.82 -6.45
N TYR A 229 -16.92 -18.94 -7.63
CA TYR A 229 -17.53 -19.34 -8.89
C TYR A 229 -16.98 -20.67 -9.39
#